data_411e8ceb3f775c5ca61a927cf0fb84e5
#
_entry.id   411e8ceb3f775c5ca61a927cf0fb84e5
#
_cell.length_a   1.000
_cell.length_b   1.000
_cell.length_c   1.000
_cell.angle_alpha   90.00
_cell.angle_beta   90.00
_cell.angle_gamma   90.00
#
_symmetry.space_group_name_H-M   'P 1'
#
loop_
_entity.id
_entity.type
_entity.pdbx_description
1 polymer ?
#
loop_
_entity_poly.entity_id
_entity_poly.type
_entity_poly.pdbx_seq_one_letter_code
_entity_poly.pdbx_strand_id
1 'polypeptide(L)'
;MKNLFVLLTTGMMVSASFAQSSDSSTYYYNRGLDEKNARRYREAEKNFNKSFQLDPQNLDNLLQLASTLMEQHRYAEAREKYHKAEVIDPNNKLVVENLATLSFNMRKWEDVIRYVQKMQQLKIGKGADFLMARSYYELENYGEAIKYCELAVKEDAKNAQIYYIAGRSFMDMHNYKRAAGCFDQALALDSTNSTWMYEAGLVWYAVPNDQKALYWIEKAGEKGYKKSNDYMENLASAYLNAGKFDKGISVLQEILKKKPQDQELLYSIGEAYYKTKKYPEAIEYWDQVLILDNKNANALYMMGMAFQKKGDTQRGVMLCDKAIEMDPSLKKLREERKMPGGL
;
A
#
# COMPACT_ATOMS: atom_id res chain seq x y z
N MET A 1 48.04 15.97 -61.43
CA MET A 1 46.71 16.63 -61.53
C MET A 1 45.49 15.69 -61.53
N LYS A 2 45.61 14.37 -61.78
CA LYS A 2 44.47 13.43 -61.70
C LYS A 2 43.95 13.09 -60.30
N ASN A 3 44.80 13.18 -59.25
CA ASN A 3 44.38 12.79 -57.89
C ASN A 3 43.70 13.94 -57.12
N LEU A 4 43.78 15.18 -57.61
CA LEU A 4 43.12 16.33 -56.93
C LEU A 4 41.63 16.40 -57.33
N PHE A 5 41.26 15.94 -58.50
CA PHE A 5 39.89 15.97 -58.99
C PHE A 5 39.00 14.87 -58.35
N VAL A 6 39.56 13.72 -57.99
CA VAL A 6 38.84 12.63 -57.33
C VAL A 6 38.47 12.98 -55.86
N LEU A 7 39.33 13.68 -55.16
CA LEU A 7 39.09 14.15 -53.79
C LEU A 7 37.99 15.23 -53.71
N LEU A 8 37.94 16.15 -54.67
CA LEU A 8 36.90 17.18 -54.77
C LEU A 8 35.50 16.63 -55.13
N THR A 9 35.45 15.64 -56.03
CA THR A 9 34.16 15.03 -56.42
C THR A 9 33.57 14.12 -55.34
N THR A 10 34.39 13.40 -54.57
CA THR A 10 33.93 12.60 -53.42
C THR A 10 33.47 13.49 -52.27
N GLY A 11 34.15 14.61 -51.99
CA GLY A 11 33.73 15.57 -50.96
C GLY A 11 32.41 16.27 -51.28
N MET A 12 32.16 16.64 -52.56
CA MET A 12 30.89 17.22 -52.99
C MET A 12 29.72 16.22 -53.01
N MET A 13 29.95 14.94 -53.35
CA MET A 13 28.89 13.91 -53.27
C MET A 13 28.49 13.58 -51.84
N VAL A 14 29.42 13.55 -50.91
CA VAL A 14 29.14 13.33 -49.49
C VAL A 14 28.37 14.51 -48.92
N SER A 15 28.76 15.76 -49.20
CA SER A 15 28.04 16.94 -48.72
C SER A 15 26.62 17.06 -49.32
N ALA A 16 26.43 16.73 -50.57
CA ALA A 16 25.11 16.74 -51.21
C ALA A 16 24.17 15.66 -50.64
N SER A 17 24.69 14.48 -50.34
CA SER A 17 23.88 13.41 -49.73
C SER A 17 23.47 13.73 -48.30
N PHE A 18 24.32 14.38 -47.49
CA PHE A 18 23.97 14.86 -46.17
C PHE A 18 22.94 15.99 -46.21
N ALA A 19 23.05 16.95 -47.10
CA ALA A 19 22.06 18.03 -47.25
C ALA A 19 20.68 17.48 -47.64
N GLN A 20 20.61 16.54 -48.57
CA GLN A 20 19.36 15.92 -49.02
C GLN A 20 18.73 15.04 -47.94
N SER A 21 19.51 14.37 -47.11
CA SER A 21 18.99 13.59 -45.99
C SER A 21 18.45 14.48 -44.88
N SER A 22 19.10 15.61 -44.56
CA SER A 22 18.63 16.60 -43.60
C SER A 22 17.30 17.23 -43.99
N ASP A 23 17.13 17.63 -45.27
CA ASP A 23 15.87 18.18 -45.78
C ASP A 23 14.72 17.16 -45.68
N SER A 24 15.00 15.90 -45.98
CA SER A 24 14.04 14.80 -45.87
C SER A 24 13.69 14.47 -44.43
N SER A 25 14.65 14.51 -43.50
CA SER A 25 14.41 14.32 -42.05
C SER A 25 13.49 15.42 -41.55
N THR A 26 13.78 16.67 -41.84
CA THR A 26 12.97 17.82 -41.43
C THR A 26 11.54 17.76 -42.01
N TYR A 27 11.40 17.33 -43.27
CA TYR A 27 10.06 17.13 -43.86
C TYR A 27 9.22 16.13 -43.04
N TYR A 28 9.78 14.95 -42.73
CA TYR A 28 9.03 13.94 -41.94
C TYR A 28 8.80 14.38 -40.48
N TYR A 29 9.74 15.11 -39.89
CA TYR A 29 9.57 15.68 -38.56
C TYR A 29 8.36 16.64 -38.52
N ASN A 30 8.31 17.62 -39.45
CA ASN A 30 7.21 18.58 -39.49
C ASN A 30 5.87 17.89 -39.80
N ARG A 31 5.84 16.92 -40.69
CA ARG A 31 4.65 16.11 -40.92
C ARG A 31 4.23 15.30 -39.70
N GLY A 32 5.19 14.80 -38.92
CA GLY A 32 4.93 14.16 -37.65
C GLY A 32 4.25 15.09 -36.64
N LEU A 33 4.69 16.36 -36.55
CA LEU A 33 4.08 17.38 -35.72
C LEU A 33 2.63 17.69 -36.13
N ASP A 34 2.37 17.83 -37.45
CA ASP A 34 1.02 18.08 -37.96
C ASP A 34 0.07 16.93 -37.60
N GLU A 35 0.50 15.68 -37.80
CA GLU A 35 -0.28 14.51 -37.43
C GLU A 35 -0.52 14.41 -35.91
N LYS A 36 0.48 14.73 -35.09
CA LYS A 36 0.37 14.75 -33.65
C LYS A 36 -0.63 15.82 -33.18
N ASN A 37 -0.55 17.03 -33.75
CA ASN A 37 -1.46 18.12 -33.44
C ASN A 37 -2.92 17.76 -33.82
N ALA A 38 -3.09 16.99 -34.90
CA ALA A 38 -4.37 16.43 -35.28
C ALA A 38 -4.79 15.18 -34.49
N ARG A 39 -4.04 14.82 -33.43
CA ARG A 39 -4.22 13.62 -32.60
C ARG A 39 -4.20 12.29 -33.35
N ARG A 40 -3.61 12.28 -34.53
CA ARG A 40 -3.39 11.07 -35.30
C ARG A 40 -2.04 10.44 -34.95
N TYR A 41 -1.96 9.96 -33.71
CA TYR A 41 -0.71 9.53 -33.07
C TYR A 41 0.02 8.40 -33.81
N ARG A 42 -0.70 7.47 -34.46
CA ARG A 42 -0.06 6.40 -35.25
C ARG A 42 0.64 6.93 -36.50
N GLU A 43 0.03 7.91 -37.18
CA GLU A 43 0.65 8.54 -38.34
C GLU A 43 1.79 9.46 -37.94
N ALA A 44 1.65 10.18 -36.81
CA ALA A 44 2.73 10.96 -36.24
C ALA A 44 3.96 10.07 -35.93
N GLU A 45 3.74 8.93 -35.28
CA GLU A 45 4.79 7.95 -34.96
C GLU A 45 5.51 7.46 -36.22
N LYS A 46 4.77 7.12 -37.29
CA LYS A 46 5.38 6.70 -38.56
C LYS A 46 6.30 7.78 -39.14
N ASN A 47 5.84 9.02 -39.11
CA ASN A 47 6.63 10.14 -39.67
C ASN A 47 7.86 10.44 -38.77
N PHE A 48 7.71 10.45 -37.42
CA PHE A 48 8.84 10.63 -36.54
C PHE A 48 9.87 9.49 -36.65
N ASN A 49 9.43 8.24 -36.84
CA ASN A 49 10.34 7.12 -37.10
C ASN A 49 11.10 7.26 -38.39
N LYS A 50 10.48 7.75 -39.46
CA LYS A 50 11.18 8.05 -40.73
C LYS A 50 12.20 9.16 -40.59
N SER A 51 11.82 10.23 -39.86
CA SER A 51 12.74 11.31 -39.54
C SER A 51 13.94 10.81 -38.71
N PHE A 52 13.69 9.94 -37.70
CA PHE A 52 14.73 9.34 -36.88
C PHE A 52 15.69 8.43 -37.66
N GLN A 53 15.18 7.68 -38.63
CA GLN A 53 16.02 6.85 -39.54
C GLN A 53 16.99 7.70 -40.38
N LEU A 54 16.58 8.91 -40.75
CA LEU A 54 17.37 9.83 -41.57
C LEU A 54 18.35 10.66 -40.72
N ASP A 55 17.94 10.98 -39.47
CA ASP A 55 18.78 11.73 -38.51
C ASP A 55 18.61 11.17 -37.11
N PRO A 56 19.37 10.13 -36.74
CA PRO A 56 19.27 9.48 -35.39
C PRO A 56 19.75 10.35 -34.23
N GLN A 57 20.44 11.46 -34.51
CA GLN A 57 20.94 12.37 -33.47
C GLN A 57 20.01 13.56 -33.21
N ASN A 58 18.89 13.63 -33.89
CA ASN A 58 17.91 14.68 -33.71
C ASN A 58 17.17 14.50 -32.38
N LEU A 59 17.57 15.27 -31.38
CA LEU A 59 17.01 15.23 -30.04
C LEU A 59 15.52 15.59 -30.05
N ASP A 60 15.12 16.65 -30.76
CA ASP A 60 13.74 17.10 -30.82
C ASP A 60 12.80 16.01 -31.40
N ASN A 61 13.28 15.31 -32.41
CA ASN A 61 12.54 14.20 -33.01
C ASN A 61 12.35 13.03 -32.01
N LEU A 62 13.39 12.67 -31.25
CA LEU A 62 13.29 11.66 -30.18
C LEU A 62 12.30 12.08 -29.08
N LEU A 63 12.31 13.34 -28.68
CA LEU A 63 11.38 13.89 -27.70
C LEU A 63 9.94 13.82 -28.19
N GLN A 64 9.69 14.21 -29.46
CA GLN A 64 8.35 14.13 -30.04
C GLN A 64 7.87 12.69 -30.22
N LEU A 65 8.75 11.80 -30.66
CA LEU A 65 8.44 10.37 -30.78
C LEU A 65 8.09 9.75 -29.41
N ALA A 66 8.92 10.01 -28.38
CA ALA A 66 8.66 9.53 -27.02
C ALA A 66 7.33 10.07 -26.48
N SER A 67 7.09 11.37 -26.63
CA SER A 67 5.83 11.99 -26.23
C SER A 67 4.62 11.42 -26.99
N THR A 68 4.77 11.13 -28.28
CA THR A 68 3.71 10.50 -29.08
C THR A 68 3.39 9.07 -28.59
N LEU A 69 4.41 8.33 -28.18
CA LEU A 69 4.25 6.99 -27.57
C LEU A 69 3.57 7.07 -26.19
N MET A 70 3.84 8.14 -25.42
CA MET A 70 3.13 8.41 -24.16
C MET A 70 1.62 8.59 -24.38
N GLU A 71 1.22 9.36 -25.40
CA GLU A 71 -0.19 9.55 -25.77
C GLU A 71 -0.88 8.24 -26.21
N GLN A 72 -0.10 7.29 -26.70
CA GLN A 72 -0.57 5.94 -27.04
C GLN A 72 -0.52 4.95 -25.88
N HIS A 73 -0.17 5.40 -24.65
CA HIS A 73 0.03 4.56 -23.47
C HIS A 73 1.12 3.47 -23.63
N ARG A 74 2.03 3.63 -24.58
CA ARG A 74 3.16 2.72 -24.84
C ARG A 74 4.39 3.15 -24.03
N TYR A 75 4.26 3.09 -22.72
CA TYR A 75 5.23 3.67 -21.78
C TYR A 75 6.63 3.04 -21.86
N ALA A 76 6.73 1.74 -22.11
CA ALA A 76 8.03 1.06 -22.22
C ALA A 76 8.82 1.58 -23.43
N GLU A 77 8.16 1.75 -24.56
CA GLU A 77 8.78 2.23 -25.79
C GLU A 77 9.10 3.74 -25.67
N ALA A 78 8.22 4.52 -25.06
CA ALA A 78 8.49 5.92 -24.76
C ALA A 78 9.77 6.07 -23.90
N ARG A 79 9.91 5.24 -22.86
CA ARG A 79 11.10 5.22 -22.00
C ARG A 79 12.38 4.90 -22.80
N GLU A 80 12.32 3.95 -23.72
CA GLU A 80 13.46 3.63 -24.61
C GLU A 80 13.90 4.86 -25.44
N LYS A 81 12.94 5.62 -26.00
CA LYS A 81 13.26 6.82 -26.78
C LYS A 81 13.82 7.93 -25.90
N TYR A 82 13.28 8.12 -24.70
CA TYR A 82 13.86 9.06 -23.73
C TYR A 82 15.28 8.65 -23.29
N HIS A 83 15.59 7.35 -23.14
CA HIS A 83 16.96 6.91 -22.88
C HIS A 83 17.91 7.23 -24.07
N LYS A 84 17.45 7.08 -25.31
CA LYS A 84 18.24 7.51 -26.46
C LYS A 84 18.47 9.02 -26.45
N ALA A 85 17.47 9.81 -26.08
CA ALA A 85 17.59 11.25 -25.91
C ALA A 85 18.55 11.62 -24.76
N GLU A 86 18.53 10.88 -23.65
CA GLU A 86 19.47 11.05 -22.52
C GLU A 86 20.94 10.83 -22.93
N VAL A 87 21.20 9.92 -23.88
CA VAL A 87 22.56 9.69 -24.40
C VAL A 87 23.04 10.91 -25.20
N ILE A 88 22.15 11.59 -25.92
CA ILE A 88 22.49 12.78 -26.73
C ILE A 88 22.68 14.00 -25.82
N ASP A 89 21.74 14.26 -24.92
CA ASP A 89 21.80 15.34 -23.94
C ASP A 89 21.45 14.82 -22.54
N PRO A 90 22.44 14.40 -21.77
CA PRO A 90 22.24 13.89 -20.42
C PRO A 90 21.58 14.88 -19.44
N ASN A 91 21.69 16.18 -19.69
CA ASN A 91 21.17 17.22 -18.81
C ASN A 91 19.87 17.85 -19.32
N ASN A 92 19.26 17.28 -20.34
CA ASN A 92 17.99 17.74 -20.84
C ASN A 92 16.91 17.61 -19.77
N LYS A 93 16.38 18.74 -19.34
CA LYS A 93 15.42 18.82 -18.25
C LYS A 93 14.16 18.01 -18.50
N LEU A 94 13.62 18.11 -19.73
CA LEU A 94 12.41 17.39 -20.14
C LEU A 94 12.63 15.88 -20.13
N VAL A 95 13.79 15.42 -20.61
CA VAL A 95 14.16 13.99 -20.61
C VAL A 95 14.22 13.46 -19.20
N VAL A 96 14.90 14.16 -18.29
CA VAL A 96 15.08 13.74 -16.89
C VAL A 96 13.74 13.67 -16.17
N GLU A 97 12.87 14.67 -16.33
CA GLU A 97 11.53 14.69 -15.71
C GLU A 97 10.64 13.53 -16.23
N ASN A 98 10.65 13.29 -17.56
CA ASN A 98 9.86 12.19 -18.13
C ASN A 98 10.40 10.82 -17.72
N LEU A 99 11.72 10.64 -17.65
CA LEU A 99 12.31 9.39 -17.15
C LEU A 99 12.01 9.15 -15.68
N ALA A 100 12.02 10.18 -14.82
CA ALA A 100 11.58 10.07 -13.44
C ALA A 100 10.12 9.61 -13.35
N THR A 101 9.23 10.28 -14.09
CA THR A 101 7.79 9.98 -14.11
C THR A 101 7.50 8.57 -14.65
N LEU A 102 8.13 8.19 -15.78
CA LEU A 102 7.96 6.86 -16.36
C LEU A 102 8.50 5.77 -15.44
N SER A 103 9.66 6.01 -14.82
CA SER A 103 10.23 5.07 -13.85
C SER A 103 9.30 4.88 -12.65
N PHE A 104 8.68 5.95 -12.15
CA PHE A 104 7.69 5.89 -11.06
C PHE A 104 6.46 5.08 -11.46
N ASN A 105 5.86 5.36 -12.61
CA ASN A 105 4.70 4.64 -13.11
C ASN A 105 4.98 3.15 -13.38
N MET A 106 6.22 2.83 -13.74
CA MET A 106 6.71 1.47 -13.97
C MET A 106 7.27 0.79 -12.71
N ARG A 107 7.18 1.44 -11.54
CA ARG A 107 7.69 0.95 -10.24
C ARG A 107 9.19 0.59 -10.26
N LYS A 108 9.98 1.36 -11.00
CA LYS A 108 11.44 1.21 -11.04
C LYS A 108 12.08 2.19 -10.04
N TRP A 109 12.00 1.81 -8.78
CA TRP A 109 12.22 2.72 -7.66
C TRP A 109 13.65 3.29 -7.59
N GLU A 110 14.66 2.48 -7.89
CA GLU A 110 16.05 2.93 -7.96
C GLU A 110 16.28 3.94 -9.09
N ASP A 111 15.65 3.72 -10.25
CA ASP A 111 15.69 4.68 -11.36
C ASP A 111 15.01 6.00 -10.96
N VAL A 112 13.88 5.94 -10.23
CA VAL A 112 13.21 7.16 -9.72
C VAL A 112 14.18 7.96 -8.86
N ILE A 113 14.82 7.31 -7.87
CA ILE A 113 15.77 7.97 -6.98
C ILE A 113 16.90 8.63 -7.79
N ARG A 114 17.48 7.91 -8.73
CA ARG A 114 18.54 8.42 -9.61
C ARG A 114 18.10 9.66 -10.40
N TYR A 115 16.92 9.61 -11.02
CA TYR A 115 16.44 10.75 -11.81
C TYR A 115 16.00 11.92 -10.95
N VAL A 116 15.39 11.68 -9.79
CA VAL A 116 15.05 12.77 -8.86
C VAL A 116 16.30 13.46 -8.32
N GLN A 117 17.36 12.72 -7.97
CA GLN A 117 18.65 13.31 -7.60
C GLN A 117 19.20 14.19 -8.72
N LYS A 118 19.06 13.75 -9.98
CA LYS A 118 19.46 14.55 -11.14
C LYS A 118 18.57 15.80 -11.32
N MET A 119 17.25 15.67 -11.10
CA MET A 119 16.34 16.83 -11.07
C MET A 119 16.75 17.87 -10.03
N GLN A 120 17.15 17.43 -8.83
CA GLN A 120 17.66 18.32 -7.77
C GLN A 120 18.94 19.05 -8.21
N GLN A 121 19.89 18.34 -8.83
CA GLN A 121 21.11 18.94 -9.39
C GLN A 121 20.80 20.01 -10.47
N LEU A 122 19.83 19.74 -11.32
CA LEU A 122 19.37 20.65 -12.37
C LEU A 122 18.43 21.76 -11.87
N LYS A 123 18.08 21.75 -10.59
CA LYS A 123 17.15 22.67 -9.94
C LYS A 123 15.78 22.71 -10.63
N ILE A 124 15.24 21.55 -10.92
CA ILE A 124 13.93 21.34 -11.58
C ILE A 124 13.05 20.38 -10.78
N GLY A 125 11.75 20.37 -11.07
CA GLY A 125 10.77 19.44 -10.54
C GLY A 125 10.15 19.89 -9.22
N LYS A 126 8.82 20.05 -9.22
CA LYS A 126 8.01 20.12 -8.01
C LYS A 126 7.55 18.71 -7.64
N GLY A 127 7.40 18.43 -6.35
CA GLY A 127 6.96 17.11 -5.86
C GLY A 127 8.03 16.03 -5.93
N ALA A 128 9.28 16.41 -6.17
CA ALA A 128 10.41 15.50 -6.23
C ALA A 128 10.60 14.71 -4.91
N ASP A 129 10.39 15.37 -3.77
CA ASP A 129 10.53 14.76 -2.46
C ASP A 129 9.43 13.69 -2.19
N PHE A 130 8.22 13.89 -2.73
CA PHE A 130 7.17 12.86 -2.68
C PHE A 130 7.56 11.60 -3.49
N LEU A 131 8.16 11.76 -4.67
CA LEU A 131 8.64 10.63 -5.46
C LEU A 131 9.75 9.87 -4.73
N MET A 132 10.64 10.58 -4.05
CA MET A 132 11.69 9.99 -3.21
C MET A 132 11.09 9.23 -2.03
N ALA A 133 10.17 9.86 -1.29
CA ALA A 133 9.49 9.25 -0.15
C ALA A 133 8.82 7.93 -0.53
N ARG A 134 8.06 7.93 -1.62
CA ARG A 134 7.39 6.73 -2.12
C ARG A 134 8.39 5.66 -2.56
N SER A 135 9.46 6.05 -3.27
CA SER A 135 10.45 5.09 -3.74
C SER A 135 11.21 4.43 -2.60
N TYR A 136 11.64 5.21 -1.60
CA TYR A 136 12.30 4.66 -0.42
C TYR A 136 11.37 3.75 0.40
N TYR A 137 10.07 4.10 0.51
CA TYR A 137 9.09 3.23 1.15
C TYR A 137 8.99 1.86 0.44
N GLU A 138 8.87 1.86 -0.89
CA GLU A 138 8.75 0.63 -1.68
C GLU A 138 10.05 -0.22 -1.68
N LEU A 139 11.19 0.42 -1.41
CA LEU A 139 12.50 -0.23 -1.18
C LEU A 139 12.74 -0.60 0.30
N GLU A 140 11.70 -0.51 1.13
CA GLU A 140 11.76 -0.82 2.57
C GLU A 140 12.76 0.02 3.38
N ASN A 141 13.23 1.14 2.80
CA ASN A 141 14.07 2.11 3.50
C ASN A 141 13.19 3.15 4.20
N TYR A 142 12.53 2.73 5.24
CA TYR A 142 11.51 3.53 5.94
C TYR A 142 12.07 4.80 6.57
N GLY A 143 13.34 4.79 7.00
CA GLY A 143 13.99 5.97 7.56
C GLY A 143 14.12 7.11 6.55
N GLU A 144 14.65 6.83 5.35
CA GLU A 144 14.71 7.81 4.27
C GLU A 144 13.32 8.17 3.76
N ALA A 145 12.38 7.22 3.68
CA ALA A 145 11.00 7.50 3.31
C ALA A 145 10.37 8.57 4.21
N ILE A 146 10.50 8.44 5.53
CA ILE A 146 9.99 9.42 6.50
C ILE A 146 10.65 10.78 6.32
N LYS A 147 11.99 10.84 6.19
CA LYS A 147 12.73 12.06 5.95
C LYS A 147 12.24 12.80 4.71
N TYR A 148 12.03 12.08 3.60
CA TYR A 148 11.50 12.68 2.38
C TYR A 148 10.01 13.03 2.48
N CYS A 149 9.21 12.33 3.28
CA CYS A 149 7.85 12.77 3.62
C CYS A 149 7.87 14.13 4.35
N GLU A 150 8.79 14.34 5.31
CA GLU A 150 8.93 15.61 6.02
C GLU A 150 9.33 16.78 5.08
N LEU A 151 10.12 16.50 4.05
CA LEU A 151 10.45 17.48 3.01
C LEU A 151 9.25 17.74 2.09
N ALA A 152 8.58 16.68 1.63
CA ALA A 152 7.43 16.77 0.75
C ALA A 152 6.25 17.54 1.40
N VAL A 153 6.03 17.41 2.71
CA VAL A 153 5.01 18.20 3.44
C VAL A 153 5.28 19.71 3.34
N LYS A 154 6.55 20.15 3.29
CA LYS A 154 6.89 21.57 3.13
C LYS A 154 6.53 22.09 1.74
N GLU A 155 6.54 21.21 0.73
CA GLU A 155 6.16 21.55 -0.64
C GLU A 155 4.63 21.53 -0.82
N ASP A 156 3.96 20.50 -0.29
CA ASP A 156 2.51 20.29 -0.41
C ASP A 156 1.93 19.63 0.86
N ALA A 157 1.60 20.45 1.85
CA ALA A 157 0.98 20.00 3.09
C ALA A 157 -0.45 19.45 2.93
N LYS A 158 -1.07 19.60 1.75
CA LYS A 158 -2.42 19.10 1.48
C LYS A 158 -2.45 17.75 0.77
N ASN A 159 -1.31 17.19 0.42
CA ASN A 159 -1.22 15.89 -0.20
C ASN A 159 -1.38 14.79 0.85
N ALA A 160 -2.56 14.20 0.93
CA ALA A 160 -2.88 13.14 1.88
C ALA A 160 -1.96 11.90 1.74
N GLN A 161 -1.47 11.62 0.54
CA GLN A 161 -0.60 10.47 0.28
C GLN A 161 0.74 10.57 1.00
N ILE A 162 1.26 11.78 1.23
CA ILE A 162 2.51 11.97 1.98
C ILE A 162 2.36 11.45 3.41
N TYR A 163 1.28 11.84 4.08
CA TYR A 163 0.99 11.39 5.44
C TYR A 163 0.70 9.89 5.50
N TYR A 164 0.03 9.35 4.48
CA TYR A 164 -0.21 7.93 4.38
C TYR A 164 1.10 7.13 4.26
N ILE A 165 2.05 7.55 3.41
CA ILE A 165 3.35 6.90 3.27
C ILE A 165 4.15 6.99 4.57
N ALA A 166 4.14 8.15 5.23
CA ALA A 166 4.78 8.32 6.54
C ALA A 166 4.16 7.39 7.58
N GLY A 167 2.82 7.28 7.60
CA GLY A 167 2.08 6.38 8.48
C GLY A 167 2.44 4.92 8.27
N ARG A 168 2.46 4.47 7.02
CA ARG A 168 2.92 3.12 6.65
C ARG A 168 4.36 2.87 7.08
N SER A 169 5.26 3.81 6.81
CA SER A 169 6.67 3.69 7.19
C SER A 169 6.84 3.55 8.71
N PHE A 170 6.12 4.35 9.51
CA PHE A 170 6.15 4.21 10.97
C PHE A 170 5.52 2.90 11.45
N MET A 171 4.47 2.41 10.78
CA MET A 171 3.82 1.14 11.10
C MET A 171 4.77 -0.04 10.86
N ASP A 172 5.45 -0.07 9.72
CA ASP A 172 6.41 -1.12 9.36
C ASP A 172 7.67 -1.09 10.26
N MET A 173 7.98 0.08 10.85
CA MET A 173 8.98 0.23 11.94
C MET A 173 8.41 -0.03 13.34
N HIS A 174 7.19 -0.56 13.48
CA HIS A 174 6.49 -0.81 14.75
C HIS A 174 6.29 0.44 15.63
N ASN A 175 6.40 1.64 15.08
CA ASN A 175 6.11 2.88 15.80
C ASN A 175 4.64 3.28 15.64
N TYR A 176 3.76 2.45 16.19
CA TYR A 176 2.31 2.57 16.00
C TYR A 176 1.74 3.91 16.46
N LYS A 177 2.32 4.53 17.50
CA LYS A 177 1.84 5.84 17.98
C LYS A 177 2.04 6.95 16.95
N ARG A 178 3.21 6.99 16.29
CA ARG A 178 3.46 7.95 15.20
C ARG A 178 2.66 7.60 13.95
N ALA A 179 2.57 6.32 13.63
CA ALA A 179 1.76 5.83 12.52
C ALA A 179 0.30 6.30 12.64
N ALA A 180 -0.31 6.13 13.81
CA ALA A 180 -1.69 6.56 14.07
C ALA A 180 -1.89 8.06 13.81
N GLY A 181 -0.96 8.91 14.27
CA GLY A 181 -1.02 10.34 14.01
C GLY A 181 -0.94 10.69 12.53
N CYS A 182 -0.10 9.99 11.77
CA CYS A 182 0.02 10.18 10.33
C CYS A 182 -1.24 9.71 9.58
N PHE A 183 -1.82 8.56 9.95
CA PHE A 183 -3.09 8.09 9.37
C PHE A 183 -4.25 9.05 9.67
N ASP A 184 -4.34 9.58 10.89
CA ASP A 184 -5.35 10.59 11.23
C ASP A 184 -5.21 11.84 10.33
N GLN A 185 -3.98 12.30 10.05
CA GLN A 185 -3.74 13.43 9.14
C GLN A 185 -4.09 13.09 7.69
N ALA A 186 -3.72 11.91 7.20
CA ALA A 186 -4.07 11.45 5.86
C ALA A 186 -5.59 11.43 5.67
N LEU A 187 -6.32 10.87 6.63
CA LEU A 187 -7.78 10.73 6.59
C LEU A 187 -8.52 12.06 6.84
N ALA A 188 -7.90 13.03 7.51
CA ALA A 188 -8.43 14.38 7.60
C ALA A 188 -8.40 15.12 6.25
N LEU A 189 -7.43 14.80 5.39
CA LEU A 189 -7.31 15.37 4.04
C LEU A 189 -8.09 14.58 2.99
N ASP A 190 -8.12 13.25 3.09
CA ASP A 190 -8.92 12.36 2.23
C ASP A 190 -9.71 11.36 3.07
N SER A 191 -10.96 11.70 3.33
CA SER A 191 -11.91 10.87 4.09
C SER A 191 -12.69 9.88 3.21
N THR A 192 -12.22 9.55 2.03
CA THR A 192 -12.91 8.64 1.10
C THR A 192 -12.25 7.28 0.98
N ASN A 193 -10.97 7.15 1.31
CA ASN A 193 -10.18 5.96 1.11
C ASN A 193 -10.45 4.89 2.18
N SER A 194 -11.26 3.89 1.84
CA SER A 194 -11.65 2.83 2.77
C SER A 194 -10.48 1.93 3.21
N THR A 195 -9.45 1.78 2.38
CA THR A 195 -8.24 1.02 2.74
C THR A 195 -7.45 1.74 3.82
N TRP A 196 -7.26 3.04 3.68
CA TRP A 196 -6.56 3.84 4.70
C TRP A 196 -7.31 3.84 6.04
N MET A 197 -8.66 3.87 6.00
CA MET A 197 -9.48 3.76 7.20
C MET A 197 -9.28 2.43 7.90
N TYR A 198 -9.25 1.33 7.15
CA TYR A 198 -9.04 0.01 7.73
C TYR A 198 -7.64 -0.11 8.35
N GLU A 199 -6.59 0.32 7.65
CA GLU A 199 -5.23 0.34 8.17
C GLU A 199 -5.09 1.25 9.42
N ALA A 200 -5.73 2.43 9.41
CA ALA A 200 -5.80 3.29 10.59
C ALA A 200 -6.44 2.57 11.78
N GLY A 201 -7.52 1.83 11.54
CA GLY A 201 -8.18 1.02 12.57
C GLY A 201 -7.25 -0.03 13.17
N LEU A 202 -6.49 -0.74 12.35
CA LEU A 202 -5.51 -1.73 12.81
C LEU A 202 -4.38 -1.07 13.62
N VAL A 203 -3.91 0.10 13.19
CA VAL A 203 -2.88 0.84 13.93
C VAL A 203 -3.40 1.33 15.28
N TRP A 204 -4.65 1.86 15.34
CA TRP A 204 -5.26 2.26 16.59
C TRP A 204 -5.54 1.10 17.54
N TYR A 205 -5.72 -0.11 17.02
CA TYR A 205 -5.78 -1.33 17.80
C TYR A 205 -4.43 -1.65 18.47
N ALA A 206 -3.32 -1.47 17.73
CA ALA A 206 -1.96 -1.63 18.27
C ALA A 206 -1.55 -0.52 19.27
N VAL A 207 -2.20 0.66 19.19
CA VAL A 207 -2.06 1.76 20.16
C VAL A 207 -3.25 1.74 21.12
N PRO A 208 -3.33 0.96 22.14
CA PRO A 208 -4.54 0.58 22.89
C PRO A 208 -5.63 1.67 22.97
N ASN A 209 -6.31 1.93 21.85
CA ASN A 209 -7.44 2.85 21.73
C ASN A 209 -8.59 2.19 20.98
N ASP A 210 -9.28 1.30 21.68
CA ASP A 210 -10.34 0.45 21.13
C ASP A 210 -11.48 1.25 20.48
N GLN A 211 -11.78 2.45 20.98
CA GLN A 211 -12.84 3.28 20.43
C GLN A 211 -12.46 3.84 19.05
N LYS A 212 -11.22 4.31 18.88
CA LYS A 212 -10.73 4.78 17.58
C LYS A 212 -10.51 3.63 16.61
N ALA A 213 -10.00 2.48 17.08
CA ALA A 213 -9.86 1.28 16.28
C ALA A 213 -11.22 0.87 15.69
N LEU A 214 -12.22 0.73 16.55
CA LEU A 214 -13.57 0.40 16.10
C LEU A 214 -14.15 1.44 15.14
N TYR A 215 -14.02 2.73 15.46
CA TYR A 215 -14.52 3.81 14.60
C TYR A 215 -13.98 3.69 13.17
N TRP A 216 -12.67 3.51 13.01
CA TRP A 216 -12.08 3.46 11.68
C TRP A 216 -12.39 2.16 10.95
N ILE A 217 -12.46 1.01 11.64
CA ILE A 217 -12.86 -0.27 11.01
C ILE A 217 -14.32 -0.22 10.55
N GLU A 218 -15.25 0.29 11.37
CA GLU A 218 -16.65 0.50 10.96
C GLU A 218 -16.73 1.42 9.73
N LYS A 219 -16.02 2.57 9.76
CA LYS A 219 -15.99 3.53 8.64
C LYS A 219 -15.44 2.92 7.35
N ALA A 220 -14.41 2.10 7.43
CA ALA A 220 -13.88 1.39 6.27
C ALA A 220 -14.97 0.52 5.61
N GLY A 221 -15.72 -0.25 6.41
CA GLY A 221 -16.83 -1.07 5.89
C GLY A 221 -17.98 -0.25 5.30
N GLU A 222 -18.34 0.88 5.92
CA GLU A 222 -19.34 1.82 5.40
C GLU A 222 -18.91 2.43 4.06
N LYS A 223 -17.60 2.67 3.88
CA LYS A 223 -16.99 3.23 2.65
C LYS A 223 -16.62 2.19 1.61
N GLY A 224 -17.12 0.94 1.77
CA GLY A 224 -17.00 -0.10 0.75
C GLY A 224 -15.71 -0.92 0.84
N TYR A 225 -14.99 -0.91 1.96
CA TYR A 225 -13.90 -1.86 2.17
C TYR A 225 -14.42 -3.31 2.08
N LYS A 226 -13.64 -4.17 1.43
CA LYS A 226 -14.04 -5.57 1.20
C LYS A 226 -14.21 -6.30 2.53
N LYS A 227 -15.43 -6.82 2.79
CA LYS A 227 -15.75 -7.60 3.97
C LYS A 227 -15.22 -9.03 3.85
N SER A 228 -13.89 -9.17 3.84
CA SER A 228 -13.21 -10.47 3.94
C SER A 228 -13.39 -11.08 5.32
N ASN A 229 -12.99 -12.34 5.50
CA ASN A 229 -13.02 -12.97 6.82
C ASN A 229 -12.12 -12.21 7.80
N ASP A 230 -10.91 -11.81 7.39
CA ASP A 230 -9.98 -11.03 8.23
C ASP A 230 -10.59 -9.69 8.67
N TYR A 231 -11.28 -8.99 7.76
CA TYR A 231 -12.01 -7.78 8.12
C TYR A 231 -13.08 -8.06 9.18
N MET A 232 -13.87 -9.11 9.00
CA MET A 232 -14.95 -9.48 9.92
C MET A 232 -14.40 -9.88 11.30
N GLU A 233 -13.31 -10.65 11.33
CA GLU A 233 -12.62 -11.03 12.57
C GLU A 233 -12.06 -9.82 13.31
N ASN A 234 -11.41 -8.89 12.60
CA ASN A 234 -10.91 -7.64 13.20
C ASN A 234 -12.05 -6.72 13.67
N LEU A 235 -13.17 -6.65 12.92
CA LEU A 235 -14.35 -5.90 13.32
C LEU A 235 -14.99 -6.49 14.59
N ALA A 236 -15.11 -7.81 14.68
CA ALA A 236 -15.61 -8.48 15.87
C ALA A 236 -14.74 -8.19 17.10
N SER A 237 -13.42 -8.35 16.95
CA SER A 237 -12.44 -8.04 17.99
C SER A 237 -12.52 -6.58 18.43
N ALA A 238 -12.64 -5.64 17.49
CA ALA A 238 -12.80 -4.23 17.80
C ALA A 238 -14.09 -3.93 18.57
N TYR A 239 -15.20 -4.58 18.23
CA TYR A 239 -16.44 -4.47 19.00
C TYR A 239 -16.29 -5.01 20.43
N LEU A 240 -15.68 -6.19 20.57
CA LEU A 240 -15.50 -6.83 21.89
C LEU A 240 -14.62 -5.98 22.80
N ASN A 241 -13.50 -5.46 22.27
CA ASN A 241 -12.58 -4.61 23.03
C ASN A 241 -13.20 -3.24 23.38
N ALA A 242 -14.00 -2.69 22.49
CA ALA A 242 -14.76 -1.46 22.76
C ALA A 242 -15.97 -1.67 23.70
N GLY A 243 -16.17 -2.89 24.22
CA GLY A 243 -17.28 -3.25 25.11
C GLY A 243 -18.64 -3.39 24.42
N LYS A 244 -18.70 -3.39 23.11
CA LYS A 244 -19.96 -3.57 22.33
C LYS A 244 -20.21 -5.05 22.07
N PHE A 245 -20.32 -5.84 23.14
CA PHE A 245 -20.34 -7.30 23.10
C PHE A 245 -21.43 -7.88 22.20
N ASP A 246 -22.67 -7.37 22.24
CA ASP A 246 -23.78 -7.93 21.44
C ASP A 246 -23.48 -7.80 19.91
N LYS A 247 -22.86 -6.68 19.49
CA LYS A 247 -22.41 -6.51 18.10
C LYS A 247 -21.26 -7.44 17.74
N GLY A 248 -20.26 -7.57 18.63
CA GLY A 248 -19.14 -8.47 18.45
C GLY A 248 -19.58 -9.92 18.31
N ILE A 249 -20.48 -10.38 19.21
CA ILE A 249 -21.08 -11.71 19.16
C ILE A 249 -21.81 -11.93 17.84
N SER A 250 -22.63 -10.96 17.40
CA SER A 250 -23.36 -11.08 16.13
C SER A 250 -22.42 -11.26 14.93
N VAL A 251 -21.31 -10.53 14.89
CA VAL A 251 -20.31 -10.67 13.83
C VAL A 251 -19.61 -12.02 13.90
N LEU A 252 -19.20 -12.48 15.09
CA LEU A 252 -18.59 -13.80 15.26
C LEU A 252 -19.54 -14.94 14.85
N GLN A 253 -20.82 -14.82 15.20
CA GLN A 253 -21.84 -15.80 14.78
C GLN A 253 -22.05 -15.83 13.25
N GLU A 254 -21.92 -14.68 12.57
CA GLU A 254 -21.96 -14.63 11.10
C GLU A 254 -20.76 -15.37 10.49
N ILE A 255 -19.57 -15.22 11.07
CA ILE A 255 -18.37 -15.96 10.64
C ILE A 255 -18.55 -17.46 10.93
N LEU A 256 -19.05 -17.80 12.11
CA LEU A 256 -19.26 -19.18 12.56
C LEU A 256 -20.22 -19.96 11.64
N LYS A 257 -21.23 -19.31 11.04
CA LYS A 257 -22.10 -19.94 10.03
C LYS A 257 -21.32 -20.50 8.84
N LYS A 258 -20.17 -19.89 8.51
CA LYS A 258 -19.29 -20.34 7.42
C LYS A 258 -18.25 -21.36 7.88
N LYS A 259 -17.89 -21.31 9.18
CA LYS A 259 -16.89 -22.16 9.81
C LYS A 259 -17.46 -22.79 11.10
N PRO A 260 -18.46 -23.66 11.03
CA PRO A 260 -19.24 -24.08 12.22
C PRO A 260 -18.45 -24.89 13.24
N GLN A 261 -17.28 -25.41 12.88
CA GLN A 261 -16.41 -26.19 13.75
C GLN A 261 -15.13 -25.44 14.15
N ASP A 262 -15.10 -24.11 13.97
CA ASP A 262 -13.96 -23.28 14.37
C ASP A 262 -13.96 -23.08 15.88
N GLN A 263 -13.03 -23.78 16.56
CA GLN A 263 -12.95 -23.82 18.02
C GLN A 263 -12.60 -22.45 18.61
N GLU A 264 -11.78 -21.64 17.91
CA GLU A 264 -11.38 -20.30 18.38
C GLU A 264 -12.58 -19.34 18.35
N LEU A 265 -13.39 -19.39 17.30
CA LEU A 265 -14.63 -18.61 17.21
C LEU A 265 -15.63 -19.00 18.30
N LEU A 266 -15.87 -20.31 18.48
CA LEU A 266 -16.75 -20.82 19.53
C LEU A 266 -16.26 -20.38 20.92
N TYR A 267 -14.97 -20.50 21.19
CA TYR A 267 -14.37 -20.08 22.45
C TYR A 267 -14.55 -18.57 22.67
N SER A 268 -14.26 -17.75 21.68
CA SER A 268 -14.38 -16.28 21.74
C SER A 268 -15.82 -15.81 21.98
N ILE A 269 -16.80 -16.48 21.37
CA ILE A 269 -18.22 -16.20 21.63
C ILE A 269 -18.59 -16.55 23.07
N GLY A 270 -18.11 -17.68 23.57
CA GLY A 270 -18.27 -18.07 24.97
C GLY A 270 -17.71 -17.03 25.94
N GLU A 271 -16.49 -16.51 25.67
CA GLU A 271 -15.90 -15.44 26.48
C GLU A 271 -16.73 -14.14 26.45
N ALA A 272 -17.24 -13.76 25.27
CA ALA A 272 -18.06 -12.56 25.13
C ALA A 272 -19.38 -12.69 25.93
N TYR A 273 -20.03 -13.85 25.90
CA TYR A 273 -21.20 -14.13 26.72
C TYR A 273 -20.87 -14.15 28.23
N TYR A 274 -19.73 -14.69 28.61
CA TYR A 274 -19.30 -14.68 30.00
C TYR A 274 -19.08 -13.26 30.53
N LYS A 275 -18.42 -12.39 29.75
CA LYS A 275 -18.20 -10.96 30.08
C LYS A 275 -19.52 -10.20 30.23
N THR A 276 -20.56 -10.58 29.51
CA THR A 276 -21.91 -10.00 29.63
C THR A 276 -22.78 -10.69 30.69
N LYS A 277 -22.19 -11.59 31.49
CA LYS A 277 -22.87 -12.37 32.54
C LYS A 277 -23.98 -13.32 32.00
N LYS A 278 -24.02 -13.58 30.73
CA LYS A 278 -24.89 -14.57 30.08
C LYS A 278 -24.23 -15.95 30.21
N TYR A 279 -24.15 -16.46 31.45
CA TYR A 279 -23.40 -17.67 31.78
C TYR A 279 -23.97 -18.95 31.12
N PRO A 280 -25.29 -19.14 31.00
CA PRO A 280 -25.83 -20.30 30.30
C PRO A 280 -25.34 -20.38 28.85
N GLU A 281 -25.39 -19.27 28.12
CA GLU A 281 -24.95 -19.19 26.72
C GLU A 281 -23.44 -19.42 26.61
N ALA A 282 -22.64 -18.86 27.54
CA ALA A 282 -21.21 -19.09 27.58
C ALA A 282 -20.86 -20.58 27.72
N ILE A 283 -21.57 -21.28 28.65
CA ILE A 283 -21.42 -22.73 28.90
C ILE A 283 -21.72 -23.52 27.62
N GLU A 284 -22.81 -23.19 26.92
CA GLU A 284 -23.22 -23.85 25.69
C GLU A 284 -22.15 -23.76 24.59
N TYR A 285 -21.52 -22.59 24.42
CA TYR A 285 -20.46 -22.44 23.42
C TYR A 285 -19.17 -23.18 23.82
N TRP A 286 -18.77 -23.17 25.08
CA TRP A 286 -17.61 -23.93 25.54
C TRP A 286 -17.86 -25.44 25.54
N ASP A 287 -19.08 -25.89 25.75
CA ASP A 287 -19.45 -27.29 25.56
C ASP A 287 -19.24 -27.74 24.11
N GLN A 288 -19.61 -26.89 23.13
CA GLN A 288 -19.32 -27.16 21.70
C GLN A 288 -17.82 -27.26 21.44
N VAL A 289 -16.98 -26.39 22.06
CA VAL A 289 -15.52 -26.54 21.99
C VAL A 289 -15.07 -27.89 22.51
N LEU A 290 -15.59 -28.33 23.66
CA LEU A 290 -15.22 -29.61 24.29
C LEU A 290 -15.75 -30.83 23.53
N ILE A 291 -16.86 -30.71 22.77
CA ILE A 291 -17.32 -31.75 21.83
C ILE A 291 -16.29 -31.92 20.68
N LEU A 292 -15.70 -30.83 20.19
CA LEU A 292 -14.70 -30.87 19.12
C LEU A 292 -13.32 -31.29 19.63
N ASP A 293 -12.94 -30.80 20.82
CA ASP A 293 -11.68 -31.13 21.51
C ASP A 293 -11.90 -31.32 23.00
N ASN A 294 -12.07 -32.56 23.42
CA ASN A 294 -12.31 -32.91 24.83
C ASN A 294 -11.09 -32.71 25.76
N LYS A 295 -9.94 -32.34 25.18
CA LYS A 295 -8.70 -32.02 25.91
C LYS A 295 -8.47 -30.52 26.05
N ASN A 296 -9.38 -29.68 25.59
CA ASN A 296 -9.26 -28.24 25.73
C ASN A 296 -9.45 -27.82 27.19
N ALA A 297 -8.36 -27.79 27.95
CA ALA A 297 -8.35 -27.44 29.36
C ALA A 297 -8.85 -26.00 29.60
N ASN A 298 -8.57 -25.04 28.69
CA ASN A 298 -9.04 -23.68 28.81
C ASN A 298 -10.57 -23.57 28.73
N ALA A 299 -11.19 -24.24 27.76
CA ALA A 299 -12.65 -24.26 27.63
C ALA A 299 -13.29 -24.92 28.86
N LEU A 300 -12.74 -26.02 29.37
CA LEU A 300 -13.23 -26.71 30.56
C LEU A 300 -13.13 -25.82 31.81
N TYR A 301 -12.00 -25.08 31.94
CA TYR A 301 -11.80 -24.14 33.06
C TYR A 301 -12.79 -23.00 33.00
N MET A 302 -12.98 -22.38 31.87
CA MET A 302 -13.90 -21.26 31.68
C MET A 302 -15.37 -21.69 31.89
N MET A 303 -15.73 -22.88 31.43
CA MET A 303 -17.03 -23.47 31.67
C MET A 303 -17.25 -23.69 33.18
N GLY A 304 -16.24 -24.18 33.91
CA GLY A 304 -16.28 -24.31 35.37
C GLY A 304 -16.47 -22.95 36.05
N MET A 305 -15.78 -21.91 35.61
CA MET A 305 -15.96 -20.55 36.11
C MET A 305 -17.38 -20.02 35.87
N ALA A 306 -17.96 -20.30 34.69
CA ALA A 306 -19.32 -19.90 34.38
C ALA A 306 -20.35 -20.62 35.25
N PHE A 307 -20.18 -21.91 35.58
CA PHE A 307 -21.03 -22.64 36.50
C PHE A 307 -20.97 -22.03 37.94
N GLN A 308 -19.77 -21.67 38.40
CA GLN A 308 -19.64 -20.99 39.70
C GLN A 308 -20.38 -19.64 39.72
N LYS A 309 -20.23 -18.83 38.68
CA LYS A 309 -20.93 -17.53 38.54
C LYS A 309 -22.46 -17.67 38.39
N LYS A 310 -22.92 -18.78 37.83
CA LYS A 310 -24.34 -19.13 37.70
C LYS A 310 -24.95 -19.58 39.05
N GLY A 311 -24.12 -19.96 40.02
CA GLY A 311 -24.55 -20.44 41.36
C GLY A 311 -24.32 -21.94 41.58
N ASP A 312 -23.94 -22.70 40.56
CA ASP A 312 -23.58 -24.13 40.70
C ASP A 312 -22.08 -24.26 41.02
N THR A 313 -21.76 -23.85 42.25
CA THR A 313 -20.37 -23.78 42.75
C THR A 313 -19.71 -25.14 42.75
N GLN A 314 -20.45 -26.20 43.18
CA GLN A 314 -19.88 -27.54 43.31
C GLN A 314 -19.42 -28.10 41.95
N ARG A 315 -20.29 -28.04 40.93
CA ARG A 315 -19.96 -28.45 39.59
C ARG A 315 -18.84 -27.61 38.97
N GLY A 316 -18.90 -26.29 39.23
CA GLY A 316 -17.89 -25.36 38.74
C GLY A 316 -16.49 -25.63 39.27
N VAL A 317 -16.37 -25.89 40.59
CA VAL A 317 -15.08 -26.25 41.20
C VAL A 317 -14.53 -27.56 40.64
N MET A 318 -15.38 -28.59 40.54
CA MET A 318 -14.99 -29.88 39.97
C MET A 318 -14.41 -29.75 38.53
N LEU A 319 -15.05 -28.93 37.68
CA LEU A 319 -14.59 -28.71 36.32
C LEU A 319 -13.26 -27.92 36.27
N CYS A 320 -13.11 -26.91 37.11
CA CYS A 320 -11.86 -26.17 37.22
C CYS A 320 -10.71 -27.04 37.72
N ASP A 321 -10.93 -27.89 38.73
CA ASP A 321 -9.92 -28.80 39.25
C ASP A 321 -9.50 -29.82 38.18
N LYS A 322 -10.46 -30.39 37.44
CA LYS A 322 -10.16 -31.27 36.28
C LYS A 322 -9.39 -30.56 35.18
N ALA A 323 -9.72 -29.31 34.87
CA ALA A 323 -8.97 -28.54 33.89
C ALA A 323 -7.51 -28.28 34.33
N ILE A 324 -7.29 -27.99 35.64
CA ILE A 324 -5.96 -27.81 36.20
C ILE A 324 -5.15 -29.14 36.24
N GLU A 325 -5.81 -30.28 36.40
CA GLU A 325 -5.16 -31.59 36.24
C GLU A 325 -4.68 -31.81 34.82
N MET A 326 -5.44 -31.33 33.79
CA MET A 326 -5.09 -31.46 32.40
C MET A 326 -3.99 -30.46 32.02
N ASP A 327 -4.06 -29.22 32.50
CA ASP A 327 -3.06 -28.17 32.30
C ASP A 327 -2.75 -27.44 33.61
N PRO A 328 -1.65 -27.80 34.29
CA PRO A 328 -1.26 -27.19 35.56
C PRO A 328 -0.97 -25.67 35.50
N SER A 329 -0.75 -25.11 34.31
CA SER A 329 -0.50 -23.67 34.15
C SER A 329 -1.73 -22.83 34.53
N LEU A 330 -2.93 -23.40 34.43
CA LEU A 330 -4.20 -22.76 34.79
C LEU A 330 -4.33 -22.47 36.30
N LYS A 331 -3.48 -23.11 37.13
CA LYS A 331 -3.44 -22.85 38.56
C LYS A 331 -3.13 -21.37 38.91
N LYS A 332 -2.27 -20.74 38.11
CA LYS A 332 -1.95 -19.32 38.23
C LYS A 332 -3.18 -18.43 38.08
N LEU A 333 -4.03 -18.72 37.11
CA LEU A 333 -5.27 -17.98 36.86
C LEU A 333 -6.22 -18.05 38.08
N ARG A 334 -6.21 -19.16 38.84
CA ARG A 334 -6.98 -19.34 40.07
C ARG A 334 -6.42 -18.49 41.21
N GLU A 335 -5.09 -18.33 41.29
CA GLU A 335 -4.42 -17.57 42.34
C GLU A 335 -4.52 -16.07 42.10
N GLU A 336 -4.31 -15.60 40.88
CA GLU A 336 -4.44 -14.19 40.50
C GLU A 336 -5.85 -13.63 40.77
N ARG A 337 -6.90 -14.43 40.54
CA ARG A 337 -8.29 -14.05 40.82
C ARG A 337 -8.70 -14.06 42.27
N LYS A 338 -7.89 -14.67 43.17
CA LYS A 338 -8.09 -14.61 44.60
C LYS A 338 -7.47 -13.40 45.26
N MET A 339 -6.61 -12.64 44.57
CA MET A 339 -6.04 -11.41 45.06
C MET A 339 -7.07 -10.27 45.03
N PRO A 340 -7.08 -9.36 46.05
CA PRO A 340 -7.95 -8.19 45.99
C PRO A 340 -7.62 -7.31 44.80
N GLY A 341 -8.52 -7.21 43.84
CA GLY A 341 -8.35 -6.49 42.57
C GLY A 341 -8.18 -7.36 41.32
N GLY A 342 -8.16 -8.68 41.44
CA GLY A 342 -8.27 -9.60 40.33
C GLY A 342 -9.70 -9.58 39.75
N LEU A 343 -9.81 -9.48 38.39
CA LEU A 343 -11.04 -9.33 37.57
C LEU A 343 -12.18 -10.25 37.96
#